data_1a9c412c6e151acfdefe04d87d7b93cb
#
_entry.id   1a9c412c6e151acfdefe04d87d7b93cb
#
_cell.length_a   1.000
_cell.length_b   1.000
_cell.length_c   1.000
_cell.angle_alpha   90.00
_cell.angle_beta   90.00
_cell.angle_gamma   90.00
#
_symmetry.space_group_name_H-M   'P 1'
#
loop_
_entity.id
_entity.type
_entity.pdbx_description
1 polymer ?
#
loop_
_entity_poly.entity_id
_entity_poly.type
_entity_poly.pdbx_seq_one_letter_code
_entity_poly.pdbx_strand_id
1 'polypeptide(L)'
;MAYDYNKSTALIIGMTDTDEKVTAASGRISTQEGTALSIWDKSQDKEKNANLIGKVTASGHTSTVEHTYFQLAFQNVTAVVEQFIIEFRLASYTVKSRRYVNFSDAGFYVPEFNDAEIEASYKAHMSKMFALYDELCENG
;
A
#
# COMPACT_ATOMS: atom_id res chain seq x y z
N MET A 1 6.09 8.16 20.43
CA MET A 1 5.22 9.03 19.58
C MET A 1 3.96 8.24 19.34
N ALA A 2 2.83 8.64 19.92
CA ALA A 2 1.54 7.96 19.75
C ALA A 2 1.06 8.07 18.31
N TYR A 3 0.48 6.99 17.76
CA TYR A 3 -0.15 6.98 16.44
C TYR A 3 -1.57 7.57 16.55
N ASP A 4 -1.93 8.39 15.59
CA ASP A 4 -3.30 8.90 15.46
C ASP A 4 -4.06 8.08 14.42
N TYR A 5 -4.70 7.02 14.87
CA TYR A 5 -5.44 6.12 13.98
C TYR A 5 -6.66 6.75 13.31
N ASN A 6 -7.08 7.96 13.75
CA ASN A 6 -8.11 8.75 13.07
C ASN A 6 -7.54 9.50 11.84
N LYS A 7 -6.22 9.51 11.68
CA LYS A 7 -5.50 10.12 10.56
C LYS A 7 -4.75 9.08 9.74
N SER A 8 -5.38 7.95 9.48
CA SER A 8 -4.82 6.94 8.60
C SER A 8 -4.62 7.51 7.19
N THR A 9 -3.45 7.27 6.61
CA THR A 9 -3.08 7.76 5.29
C THR A 9 -2.43 6.67 4.45
N ALA A 10 -2.64 6.78 3.14
CA ALA A 10 -1.89 6.03 2.12
C ALA A 10 -1.29 7.06 1.16
N LEU A 11 0.03 7.03 1.01
CA LEU A 11 0.77 8.00 0.20
C LEU A 11 1.62 7.26 -0.82
N ILE A 12 1.64 7.76 -2.07
CA ILE A 12 2.61 7.32 -3.06
C ILE A 12 3.95 8.00 -2.71
N ILE A 13 4.99 7.21 -2.42
CA ILE A 13 6.33 7.68 -2.09
C ILE A 13 7.35 7.41 -3.19
N GLY A 14 6.98 6.61 -4.18
CA GLY A 14 7.76 6.33 -5.38
C GLY A 14 6.89 5.70 -6.45
N MET A 15 7.25 5.92 -7.70
CA MET A 15 6.54 5.33 -8.83
C MET A 15 7.45 5.30 -10.07
N THR A 16 7.09 4.50 -11.06
CA THR A 16 7.72 4.54 -12.37
C THR A 16 7.49 5.91 -13.02
N ASP A 17 8.58 6.64 -13.26
CA ASP A 17 8.55 8.03 -13.79
C ASP A 17 8.49 8.04 -15.33
N THR A 18 7.57 7.33 -15.90
CA THR A 18 7.42 7.23 -17.36
C THR A 18 5.97 7.38 -17.80
N ASP A 19 5.12 7.79 -16.89
CA ASP A 19 3.67 7.81 -17.07
C ASP A 19 3.18 6.48 -17.69
N GLU A 20 2.26 6.57 -18.63
CA GLU A 20 1.72 5.43 -19.39
C GLU A 20 2.65 4.97 -20.53
N LYS A 21 3.78 5.65 -20.74
CA LYS A 21 4.69 5.39 -21.87
C LYS A 21 5.27 3.98 -21.84
N VAL A 22 5.73 3.53 -20.68
CA VAL A 22 6.34 2.19 -20.53
C VAL A 22 5.31 1.10 -20.82
N THR A 23 4.11 1.22 -20.30
CA THR A 23 3.03 0.28 -20.53
C THR A 23 2.62 0.24 -22.01
N ALA A 24 2.46 1.40 -22.64
CA ALA A 24 2.10 1.50 -24.05
C ALA A 24 3.23 0.99 -24.97
N ALA A 25 4.48 1.30 -24.66
CA ALA A 25 5.63 0.77 -25.41
C ALA A 25 5.71 -0.76 -25.31
N SER A 26 5.51 -1.30 -24.11
CA SER A 26 5.45 -2.75 -23.88
C SER A 26 4.35 -3.43 -24.72
N GLY A 27 3.15 -2.86 -24.75
CA GLY A 27 2.05 -3.36 -25.59
C GLY A 27 2.37 -3.30 -27.10
N ARG A 28 3.14 -2.31 -27.54
CA ARG A 28 3.55 -2.18 -28.95
C ARG A 28 4.63 -3.15 -29.36
N ILE A 29 5.54 -3.50 -28.45
CA ILE A 29 6.68 -4.42 -28.74
C ILE A 29 6.18 -5.74 -29.30
N SER A 30 5.07 -6.25 -28.83
CA SER A 30 4.52 -7.54 -29.31
C SER A 30 3.82 -7.47 -30.68
N THR A 31 3.50 -6.27 -31.18
CA THR A 31 2.63 -6.09 -32.35
C THR A 31 3.21 -5.19 -33.44
N GLN A 32 4.31 -4.49 -33.18
CA GLN A 32 4.91 -3.54 -34.11
C GLN A 32 6.35 -3.91 -34.46
N GLU A 33 6.74 -3.62 -35.68
CA GLU A 33 8.12 -3.78 -36.15
C GLU A 33 9.02 -2.71 -35.53
N GLY A 34 10.24 -3.09 -35.23
CA GLY A 34 11.30 -2.22 -34.71
C GLY A 34 11.96 -2.78 -33.46
N THR A 35 12.97 -2.07 -32.99
CA THR A 35 13.64 -2.38 -31.72
C THR A 35 12.87 -1.80 -30.55
N ALA A 36 13.09 -2.32 -29.32
CA ALA A 36 12.46 -1.81 -28.12
C ALA A 36 12.70 -0.28 -27.94
N LEU A 37 13.92 0.19 -28.24
CA LEU A 37 14.25 1.62 -28.15
C LEU A 37 13.52 2.45 -29.21
N SER A 38 13.42 1.97 -30.46
CA SER A 38 12.69 2.70 -31.49
C SER A 38 11.19 2.81 -31.21
N ILE A 39 10.61 1.76 -30.60
CA ILE A 39 9.22 1.76 -30.15
C ILE A 39 9.03 2.71 -28.96
N TRP A 40 9.96 2.70 -28.03
CA TRP A 40 9.98 3.64 -26.90
C TRP A 40 10.01 5.08 -27.38
N ASP A 41 10.90 5.41 -28.32
CA ASP A 41 11.04 6.77 -28.87
C ASP A 41 9.77 7.24 -29.61
N LYS A 42 9.06 6.33 -30.26
CA LYS A 42 7.77 6.61 -30.93
C LYS A 42 6.59 6.72 -29.96
N SER A 43 6.71 6.28 -28.72
CA SER A 43 5.63 6.23 -27.73
C SER A 43 5.51 7.54 -26.93
N GLN A 44 5.52 8.72 -27.61
CA GLN A 44 5.48 10.03 -26.95
C GLN A 44 4.06 10.59 -26.77
N ASP A 45 3.09 10.10 -27.55
CA ASP A 45 1.74 10.64 -27.59
C ASP A 45 0.90 10.02 -26.46
N LYS A 46 0.61 10.81 -25.43
CA LYS A 46 -0.09 10.38 -24.22
C LYS A 46 -1.51 9.89 -24.51
N GLU A 47 -2.25 10.56 -25.39
CA GLU A 47 -3.61 10.16 -25.72
C GLU A 47 -3.65 8.82 -26.46
N LYS A 48 -2.75 8.62 -27.41
CA LYS A 48 -2.61 7.32 -28.09
C LYS A 48 -2.16 6.22 -27.15
N ASN A 49 -1.32 6.55 -26.15
CA ASN A 49 -0.89 5.60 -25.14
C ASN A 49 -2.07 5.16 -24.26
N ALA A 50 -2.83 6.12 -23.71
CA ALA A 50 -4.00 5.83 -22.88
C ALA A 50 -5.06 5.00 -23.64
N ASN A 51 -5.34 5.35 -24.90
CA ASN A 51 -6.27 4.61 -25.76
C ASN A 51 -5.79 3.17 -26.03
N LEU A 52 -4.49 2.97 -26.24
CA LEU A 52 -3.89 1.65 -26.44
C LEU A 52 -4.01 0.81 -25.17
N ILE A 53 -3.62 1.38 -24.01
CA ILE A 53 -3.69 0.70 -22.72
C ILE A 53 -5.11 0.26 -22.42
N GLY A 54 -6.10 1.14 -22.61
CA GLY A 54 -7.51 0.80 -22.44
C GLY A 54 -7.95 -0.38 -23.28
N LYS A 55 -7.56 -0.44 -24.57
CA LYS A 55 -7.87 -1.56 -25.47
C LYS A 55 -7.21 -2.86 -25.05
N VAL A 56 -5.92 -2.80 -24.73
CA VAL A 56 -5.12 -3.98 -24.35
C VAL A 56 -5.61 -4.57 -23.03
N THR A 57 -5.94 -3.73 -22.07
CA THR A 57 -6.49 -4.15 -20.77
C THR A 57 -7.90 -4.74 -20.93
N ALA A 58 -8.77 -4.11 -21.73
CA ALA A 58 -10.10 -4.61 -21.99
C ALA A 58 -10.12 -5.96 -22.71
N SER A 59 -9.07 -6.28 -23.48
CA SER A 59 -8.89 -7.59 -24.13
C SER A 59 -8.22 -8.65 -23.25
N GLY A 60 -7.95 -8.34 -21.97
CA GLY A 60 -7.37 -9.28 -21.00
C GLY A 60 -5.84 -9.38 -21.01
N HIS A 61 -5.15 -8.56 -21.81
CA HIS A 61 -3.67 -8.55 -21.84
C HIS A 61 -3.09 -7.66 -20.73
N THR A 62 -3.24 -8.09 -19.48
CA THR A 62 -2.86 -7.30 -18.30
C THR A 62 -1.36 -7.26 -18.03
N SER A 63 -0.57 -8.18 -18.59
CA SER A 63 0.88 -8.22 -18.38
C SER A 63 1.62 -6.94 -18.80
N THR A 64 1.06 -6.15 -19.72
CA THR A 64 1.64 -4.88 -20.13
C THR A 64 1.63 -3.81 -19.03
N VAL A 65 0.66 -3.87 -18.11
CA VAL A 65 0.55 -2.92 -16.99
C VAL A 65 1.48 -3.27 -15.83
N GLU A 66 2.06 -4.47 -15.81
CA GLU A 66 3.04 -4.90 -14.80
C GLU A 66 4.37 -4.16 -14.88
N HIS A 67 4.63 -3.44 -15.96
CA HIS A 67 5.81 -2.59 -16.11
C HIS A 67 5.74 -1.28 -15.31
N THR A 68 4.56 -0.93 -14.79
CA THR A 68 4.38 0.24 -13.93
C THR A 68 4.26 -0.21 -12.49
N TYR A 69 5.04 0.40 -11.60
CA TYR A 69 4.96 0.10 -10.18
C TYR A 69 4.78 1.36 -9.35
N PHE A 70 4.23 1.17 -8.15
CA PHE A 70 4.05 2.20 -7.14
C PHE A 70 4.63 1.72 -5.82
N GLN A 71 5.29 2.63 -5.11
CA GLN A 71 5.65 2.44 -3.71
C GLN A 71 4.67 3.23 -2.84
N LEU A 72 4.01 2.54 -1.93
CA LEU A 72 3.00 3.11 -1.06
C LEU A 72 3.49 3.09 0.39
N ALA A 73 3.35 4.21 1.09
CA ALA A 73 3.51 4.27 2.53
C ALA A 73 2.12 4.35 3.18
N PHE A 74 1.84 3.41 4.08
CA PHE A 74 0.65 3.43 4.92
C PHE A 74 1.04 3.89 6.33
N GLN A 75 0.32 4.85 6.87
CA GLN A 75 0.58 5.40 8.20
C GLN A 75 -0.69 5.38 9.04
N ASN A 76 -0.52 5.21 10.35
CA ASN A 76 -1.60 5.20 11.33
C ASN A 76 -2.68 4.14 11.04
N VAL A 77 -2.31 3.03 10.45
CA VAL A 77 -3.21 1.91 10.20
C VAL A 77 -3.20 0.94 11.37
N THR A 78 -4.34 0.34 11.66
CA THR A 78 -4.45 -0.69 12.70
C THR A 78 -3.78 -1.99 12.26
N ALA A 79 -3.43 -2.86 13.20
CA ALA A 79 -2.88 -4.17 12.90
C ALA A 79 -3.80 -5.04 12.02
N VAL A 80 -5.11 -4.87 12.13
CA VAL A 80 -6.09 -5.57 11.29
C VAL A 80 -5.99 -5.10 9.83
N VAL A 81 -5.91 -3.79 9.62
CA VAL A 81 -5.74 -3.20 8.28
C VAL A 81 -4.38 -3.57 7.69
N GLU A 82 -3.31 -3.53 8.49
CA GLU A 82 -1.98 -3.98 8.08
C GLU A 82 -2.03 -5.42 7.59
N GLN A 83 -2.63 -6.33 8.38
CA GLN A 83 -2.74 -7.75 8.02
C GLN A 83 -3.51 -7.94 6.72
N PHE A 84 -4.62 -7.22 6.53
CA PHE A 84 -5.40 -7.26 5.30
C PHE A 84 -4.58 -6.82 4.08
N ILE A 85 -3.79 -5.73 4.21
CA ILE A 85 -2.96 -5.21 3.11
C ILE A 85 -1.89 -6.23 2.70
N ILE A 86 -1.18 -6.84 3.66
CA ILE A 86 -0.08 -7.77 3.35
C ILE A 86 -0.53 -9.14 2.81
N GLU A 87 -1.83 -9.43 2.81
CA GLU A 87 -2.38 -10.63 2.17
C GLU A 87 -2.32 -10.57 0.64
N PHE A 88 -2.20 -9.40 0.04
CA PHE A 88 -2.07 -9.24 -1.40
C PHE A 88 -0.70 -9.71 -1.90
N ARG A 89 -0.63 -10.93 -2.41
CA ARG A 89 0.63 -11.63 -2.76
C ARG A 89 1.39 -11.05 -3.96
N LEU A 90 0.75 -10.20 -4.76
CA LEU A 90 1.38 -9.58 -5.94
C LEU A 90 2.18 -8.31 -5.62
N ALA A 91 2.44 -8.04 -4.34
CA ALA A 91 3.26 -6.93 -3.88
C ALA A 91 4.29 -7.40 -2.85
N SER A 92 5.28 -6.57 -2.59
CA SER A 92 6.27 -6.76 -1.53
C SER A 92 6.02 -5.77 -0.41
N TYR A 93 6.16 -6.22 0.83
CA TYR A 93 5.80 -5.43 2.00
C TYR A 93 6.95 -5.35 2.99
N THR A 94 7.09 -4.18 3.59
CA THR A 94 7.93 -3.96 4.76
C THR A 94 7.05 -3.37 5.85
N VAL A 95 6.95 -4.05 6.96
CA VAL A 95 6.18 -3.61 8.12
C VAL A 95 7.11 -3.35 9.30
N LYS A 96 6.70 -2.45 10.19
CA LYS A 96 7.46 -2.17 11.40
C LYS A 96 7.45 -3.40 12.31
N SER A 97 8.62 -3.91 12.62
CA SER A 97 8.75 -5.11 13.45
C SER A 97 8.37 -4.83 14.90
N ARG A 98 7.41 -5.59 15.42
CA ARG A 98 7.03 -5.56 16.85
C ARG A 98 8.04 -6.23 17.76
N ARG A 99 9.09 -6.85 17.22
CA ARG A 99 10.21 -7.44 17.99
C ARG A 99 11.36 -6.46 18.17
N TYR A 100 11.52 -5.50 17.26
CA TYR A 100 12.61 -4.53 17.29
C TYR A 100 12.17 -3.12 17.69
N VAL A 101 10.90 -2.83 17.62
CA VAL A 101 10.34 -1.52 17.96
C VAL A 101 9.34 -1.70 19.10
N ASN A 102 9.59 -1.00 20.20
CA ASN A 102 8.65 -0.95 21.30
C ASN A 102 7.42 -0.13 20.89
N PHE A 103 6.22 -0.70 21.08
CA PHE A 103 4.94 -0.11 20.75
C PHE A 103 4.17 0.39 21.98
N SER A 104 4.79 0.44 23.15
CA SER A 104 4.16 0.87 24.42
C SER A 104 3.44 2.20 24.28
N ASP A 105 4.08 3.17 23.60
CA ASP A 105 3.52 4.51 23.36
C ASP A 105 2.74 4.64 22.05
N ALA A 106 2.48 3.54 21.37
CA ALA A 106 1.82 3.59 20.06
C ALA A 106 0.34 3.99 20.15
N GLY A 107 -0.30 3.68 21.29
CA GLY A 107 -1.74 3.85 21.43
C GLY A 107 -2.53 2.76 20.67
N PHE A 108 -3.83 2.89 20.66
CA PHE A 108 -4.74 1.95 19.99
C PHE A 108 -5.91 2.69 19.36
N TYR A 109 -6.49 2.07 18.35
CA TYR A 109 -7.69 2.56 17.71
C TYR A 109 -8.89 2.41 18.64
N VAL A 110 -9.68 3.46 18.77
CA VAL A 110 -10.96 3.45 19.49
C VAL A 110 -12.07 3.60 18.45
N PRO A 111 -12.88 2.55 18.20
CA PRO A 111 -14.04 2.66 17.34
C PRO A 111 -15.05 3.70 17.88
N GLU A 112 -15.91 4.20 17.01
CA GLU A 112 -17.07 4.98 17.46
C GLU A 112 -18.08 4.03 18.12
N PHE A 113 -18.32 4.22 19.41
CA PHE A 113 -19.32 3.49 20.16
C PHE A 113 -20.57 4.34 20.35
N ASN A 114 -21.74 3.73 20.17
CA ASN A 114 -23.02 4.39 20.50
C ASN A 114 -23.34 4.37 22.02
N ASP A 115 -22.45 3.79 22.83
CA ASP A 115 -22.62 3.57 24.26
C ASP A 115 -21.30 3.94 24.99
N ALA A 116 -21.38 4.93 25.86
CA ALA A 116 -20.21 5.43 26.59
C ALA A 116 -19.66 4.42 27.63
N GLU A 117 -20.49 3.51 28.16
CA GLU A 117 -20.06 2.49 29.11
C GLU A 117 -19.25 1.40 28.37
N ILE A 118 -19.70 1.02 27.18
CA ILE A 118 -18.97 0.09 26.32
C ILE A 118 -17.63 0.69 25.89
N GLU A 119 -17.63 1.96 25.49
CA GLU A 119 -16.38 2.66 25.13
C GLU A 119 -15.40 2.70 26.30
N ALA A 120 -15.86 3.03 27.50
CA ALA A 120 -15.02 3.07 28.70
C ALA A 120 -14.46 1.68 29.03
N SER A 121 -15.28 0.64 28.94
CA SER A 121 -14.87 -0.76 29.14
C SER A 121 -13.82 -1.19 28.12
N TYR A 122 -14.01 -0.86 26.84
CA TYR A 122 -13.04 -1.12 25.77
C TYR A 122 -11.69 -0.45 26.05
N LYS A 123 -11.70 0.85 26.37
CA LYS A 123 -10.48 1.60 26.69
C LYS A 123 -9.73 1.00 27.89
N ALA A 124 -10.48 0.64 28.94
CA ALA A 124 -9.89 0.02 30.13
C ALA A 124 -9.26 -1.36 29.79
N HIS A 125 -9.92 -2.16 28.95
CA HIS A 125 -9.37 -3.44 28.48
C HIS A 125 -8.09 -3.23 27.67
N MET A 126 -8.08 -2.34 26.70
CA MET A 126 -6.91 -2.05 25.88
C MET A 126 -5.73 -1.53 26.71
N SER A 127 -5.99 -0.67 27.70
CA SER A 127 -4.94 -0.20 28.61
C SER A 127 -4.31 -1.34 29.41
N LYS A 128 -5.09 -2.33 29.85
CA LYS A 128 -4.56 -3.54 30.51
C LYS A 128 -3.70 -4.39 29.56
N MET A 129 -4.11 -4.51 28.30
CA MET A 129 -3.32 -5.25 27.29
C MET A 129 -1.98 -4.59 27.03
N PHE A 130 -1.94 -3.26 26.97
CA PHE A 130 -0.68 -2.51 26.80
C PHE A 130 0.21 -2.64 28.03
N ALA A 131 -0.32 -2.57 29.26
CA ALA A 131 0.44 -2.80 30.47
C ALA A 131 1.07 -4.21 30.51
N LEU A 132 0.32 -5.24 30.08
CA LEU A 132 0.84 -6.60 29.96
C LEU A 132 1.95 -6.70 28.90
N TYR A 133 1.78 -6.01 27.77
CA TYR A 133 2.81 -5.95 26.73
C TYR A 133 4.11 -5.34 27.27
N ASP A 134 4.03 -4.24 28.03
CA ASP A 134 5.19 -3.59 28.65
C ASP A 134 5.89 -4.53 29.63
N GLU A 135 5.15 -5.18 30.50
CA GLU A 135 5.69 -6.17 31.44
C GLU A 135 6.43 -7.32 30.73
N LEU A 136 5.89 -7.80 29.61
CA LEU A 136 6.51 -8.85 28.80
C LEU A 136 7.78 -8.36 28.09
N CYS A 137 7.79 -7.11 27.65
CA CYS A 137 8.98 -6.51 27.03
C CYS A 137 10.13 -6.27 28.01
N GLU A 138 9.81 -6.00 29.30
CA GLU A 138 10.83 -5.78 30.34
C GLU A 138 11.45 -7.09 30.85
N ASN A 139 10.70 -8.19 30.82
CA ASN A 139 11.10 -9.47 31.38
C ASN A 139 11.57 -10.51 30.34
N GLY A 140 11.55 -10.19 29.05
CA GLY A 140 11.95 -11.05 27.93
C GLY A 140 13.18 -10.53 27.21
#